data_754afd25d4d3bdbba48b0a788dd958fe
#
_entry.id   754afd25d4d3bdbba48b0a788dd958fe
#
_cell.length_a   1.000
_cell.length_b   1.000
_cell.length_c   1.000
_cell.angle_alpha   90.00
_cell.angle_beta   90.00
_cell.angle_gamma   90.00
#
_symmetry.space_group_name_H-M   'P 1'
#
loop_
_entity.id
_entity.type
_entity.pdbx_description
1 polymer ?
#
loop_
_entity_poly.entity_id
_entity_poly.type
_entity_poly.pdbx_seq_one_letter_code
_entity_poly.pdbx_strand_id
1 'polypeptide(L)'
;MNQFPSKNYFTLPNEIFSLGLGAGEIAVYAYLRCLENPSTYQCWPSYSTIGKAIGRTKNTVMQYVDALSEKGLISTEPTSVLTKSRIKKNGNLCYTIRPIHEAVEIFHARQLSAVERATARRQIQRKLSAVNLLPGA
;
A
#
# COMPACT_ATOMS: atom_id res chain seq x y z
N MET A 1 -13.65 -23.09 25.30
CA MET A 1 -13.74 -22.72 24.90
C MET A 1 -13.51 -21.95 24.35
N ASN A 2 -13.53 -21.87 24.01
CA ASN A 2 -13.46 -21.15 23.50
C ASN A 2 -13.52 -20.71 22.79
N GLN A 3 -13.74 -20.53 22.68
CA GLN A 3 -13.99 -20.10 22.09
C GLN A 3 -14.13 -19.28 21.38
N PHE A 4 -14.14 -18.76 21.24
CA PHE A 4 -14.27 -18.06 20.64
C PHE A 4 -13.83 -17.88 19.92
N PRO A 5 -13.94 -18.04 19.83
CA PRO A 5 -13.61 -18.07 18.98
C PRO A 5 -13.11 -17.87 18.25
N SER A 6 -12.96 -18.52 19.03
CA SER A 6 -12.44 -18.59 17.99
C SER A 6 -12.39 -17.80 16.98
N LYS A 7 -11.61 -17.34 16.68
CA LYS A 7 -11.77 -16.33 15.70
C LYS A 7 -11.38 -16.86 14.35
N ASN A 8 -12.38 -17.22 13.59
CA ASN A 8 -12.17 -17.65 12.22
C ASN A 8 -12.33 -16.48 11.25
N TYR A 9 -12.16 -15.27 11.73
CA TYR A 9 -12.28 -14.07 10.90
C TYR A 9 -11.38 -12.96 11.41
N PHE A 10 -11.12 -12.00 10.55
CA PHE A 10 -10.41 -10.77 10.89
C PHE A 10 -11.16 -9.60 10.26
N THR A 11 -10.81 -8.38 10.65
CA THR A 11 -11.49 -7.19 10.17
C THR A 11 -10.59 -6.37 9.26
N LEU A 12 -11.21 -5.63 8.36
CA LEU A 12 -10.52 -4.66 7.50
C LEU A 12 -11.11 -3.29 7.73
N PRO A 13 -10.29 -2.22 7.66
CA PRO A 13 -10.84 -0.87 7.72
C PRO A 13 -11.76 -0.60 6.54
N ASN A 14 -12.86 0.07 6.79
CA ASN A 14 -13.80 0.43 5.71
C ASN A 14 -13.15 1.31 4.66
N GLU A 15 -12.20 2.15 5.06
CA GLU A 15 -11.51 3.10 4.20
C GLU A 15 -10.73 2.44 3.06
N ILE A 16 -10.45 1.14 3.18
CA ILE A 16 -9.66 0.42 2.17
C ILE A 16 -10.26 0.55 0.77
N PHE A 17 -11.56 0.71 0.66
CA PHE A 17 -12.23 0.84 -0.63
C PHE A 17 -12.23 2.27 -1.18
N SER A 18 -11.76 3.23 -0.40
CA SER A 18 -11.74 4.64 -0.78
C SER A 18 -10.35 5.19 -1.06
N LEU A 19 -9.33 4.32 -1.09
CA LEU A 19 -7.93 4.75 -1.19
C LEU A 19 -7.32 4.52 -2.58
N GLY A 20 -8.12 4.17 -3.56
CA GLY A 20 -7.63 3.94 -4.91
C GLY A 20 -6.78 2.69 -5.04
N LEU A 21 -7.03 1.67 -4.22
CA LEU A 21 -6.30 0.42 -4.28
C LEU A 21 -6.86 -0.50 -5.36
N GLY A 22 -5.97 -1.20 -6.06
CA GLY A 22 -6.39 -2.27 -6.96
C GLY A 22 -6.78 -3.52 -6.18
N ALA A 23 -7.51 -4.43 -6.83
CA ALA A 23 -7.98 -5.66 -6.20
C ALA A 23 -6.83 -6.49 -5.62
N GLY A 24 -5.72 -6.59 -6.35
CA GLY A 24 -4.55 -7.33 -5.87
C GLY A 24 -3.90 -6.69 -4.65
N GLU A 25 -3.86 -5.38 -4.61
CA GLU A 25 -3.34 -4.64 -3.45
C GLU A 25 -4.20 -4.90 -2.22
N ILE A 26 -5.51 -4.86 -2.40
CA ILE A 26 -6.46 -5.18 -1.32
C ILE A 26 -6.26 -6.61 -0.84
N ALA A 27 -6.07 -7.56 -1.76
CA ALA A 27 -5.86 -8.95 -1.40
C ALA A 27 -4.60 -9.15 -0.57
N VAL A 28 -3.49 -8.52 -0.96
CA VAL A 28 -2.23 -8.59 -0.20
C VAL A 28 -2.42 -7.95 1.17
N TYR A 29 -3.00 -6.77 1.22
CA TYR A 29 -3.24 -6.08 2.49
C TYR A 29 -4.11 -6.94 3.42
N ALA A 30 -5.18 -7.52 2.89
CA ALA A 30 -6.07 -8.39 3.68
C ALA A 30 -5.31 -9.59 4.23
N TYR A 31 -4.45 -10.21 3.43
CA TYR A 31 -3.70 -11.37 3.87
C TYR A 31 -2.71 -10.98 4.99
N LEU A 32 -2.03 -9.85 4.85
CA LEU A 32 -1.13 -9.35 5.90
C LEU A 32 -1.89 -9.04 7.19
N ARG A 33 -3.07 -8.45 7.07
CA ARG A 33 -3.95 -8.20 8.23
C ARG A 33 -4.34 -9.50 8.91
N CYS A 34 -4.62 -10.53 8.12
CA CYS A 34 -4.96 -11.85 8.65
C CYS A 34 -3.81 -12.45 9.48
N LEU A 35 -2.57 -12.20 9.05
CA LEU A 35 -1.38 -12.77 9.68
C LEU A 35 -0.78 -11.92 10.80
N GLU A 36 -1.14 -10.65 10.90
CA GLU A 36 -0.45 -9.75 11.82
C GLU A 36 -0.60 -10.16 13.28
N ASN A 37 0.46 -9.94 14.04
CA ASN A 37 0.40 -10.05 15.49
C ASN A 37 -0.42 -8.88 16.02
N PRO A 38 -1.51 -9.10 16.76
CA PRO A 38 -2.37 -8.01 17.22
C PRO A 38 -1.70 -7.03 18.18
N SER A 39 -0.58 -7.41 18.79
CA SER A 39 0.15 -6.52 19.70
C SER A 39 1.18 -5.66 18.96
N THR A 40 1.82 -6.19 17.93
CA THR A 40 2.91 -5.50 17.22
C THR A 40 2.52 -5.03 15.83
N TYR A 41 1.41 -5.53 15.29
CA TYR A 41 0.95 -5.27 13.93
C TYR A 41 1.94 -5.73 12.86
N GLN A 42 2.75 -6.75 13.18
CA GLN A 42 3.81 -7.23 12.31
C GLN A 42 3.60 -8.68 11.90
N CYS A 43 4.12 -9.00 10.71
CA CYS A 43 4.16 -10.37 10.21
C CYS A 43 5.33 -10.51 9.22
N TRP A 44 5.71 -11.75 8.92
CA TRP A 44 6.91 -12.04 8.12
C TRP A 44 6.68 -13.09 7.03
N PRO A 45 5.57 -13.06 6.28
CA PRO A 45 5.37 -14.06 5.22
C PRO A 45 6.33 -13.82 4.06
N SER A 46 6.75 -14.90 3.39
CA SER A 46 7.53 -14.77 2.16
C SER A 46 6.63 -14.33 1.00
N TYR A 47 7.22 -13.78 -0.05
CA TYR A 47 6.46 -13.46 -1.27
C TYR A 47 5.76 -14.70 -1.83
N SER A 48 6.43 -15.85 -1.74
CA SER A 48 5.85 -17.12 -2.19
C SER A 48 4.60 -17.49 -1.40
N THR A 49 4.66 -17.31 -0.08
CA THR A 49 3.51 -17.59 0.80
C THR A 49 2.34 -16.66 0.47
N ILE A 50 2.62 -15.38 0.31
CA ILE A 50 1.59 -14.41 -0.07
C ILE A 50 1.01 -14.78 -1.44
N GLY A 51 1.89 -15.07 -2.40
CA GLY A 51 1.47 -15.42 -3.77
C GLY A 51 0.56 -16.63 -3.80
N LYS A 52 0.86 -17.66 -3.02
CA LYS A 52 0.01 -18.84 -2.92
C LYS A 52 -1.36 -18.51 -2.33
N ALA A 53 -1.38 -17.63 -1.34
CA ALA A 53 -2.62 -17.25 -0.66
C ALA A 53 -3.57 -16.49 -1.58
N ILE A 54 -3.04 -15.61 -2.44
CA ILE A 54 -3.86 -14.75 -3.29
C ILE A 54 -3.89 -15.19 -4.76
N GLY A 55 -3.16 -16.25 -5.12
CA GLY A 55 -3.13 -16.77 -6.48
C GLY A 55 -2.36 -15.89 -7.46
N ARG A 56 -1.21 -15.37 -7.05
CA ARG A 56 -0.37 -14.50 -7.88
C ARG A 56 1.10 -14.92 -7.79
N THR A 57 1.87 -14.52 -8.79
CA THR A 57 3.32 -14.78 -8.82
C THR A 57 4.05 -13.89 -7.82
N LYS A 58 5.28 -14.28 -7.49
CA LYS A 58 6.14 -13.48 -6.61
C LYS A 58 6.35 -12.06 -7.14
N ASN A 59 6.61 -11.92 -8.44
CA ASN A 59 6.86 -10.61 -9.03
C ASN A 59 5.64 -9.71 -8.90
N THR A 60 4.45 -10.25 -9.10
CA THR A 60 3.21 -9.50 -8.93
C THR A 60 3.00 -9.11 -7.47
N VAL A 61 3.28 -10.04 -6.54
CA VAL A 61 3.21 -9.74 -5.10
C VAL A 61 4.15 -8.59 -4.73
N MET A 62 5.39 -8.61 -5.27
CA MET A 62 6.35 -7.54 -5.02
C MET A 62 5.80 -6.18 -5.46
N GLN A 63 5.16 -6.12 -6.62
CA GLN A 63 4.54 -4.89 -7.12
C GLN A 63 3.43 -4.40 -6.19
N TYR A 64 2.60 -5.30 -5.70
CA TYR A 64 1.52 -4.96 -4.77
C TYR A 64 2.07 -4.48 -3.43
N VAL A 65 3.11 -5.13 -2.92
CA VAL A 65 3.78 -4.72 -1.67
C VAL A 65 4.35 -3.32 -1.81
N ASP A 66 5.04 -3.05 -2.92
CA ASP A 66 5.62 -1.73 -3.19
C ASP A 66 4.53 -0.66 -3.25
N ALA A 67 3.41 -0.96 -3.91
CA ALA A 67 2.29 -0.03 -4.00
C ALA A 67 1.67 0.25 -2.63
N LEU A 68 1.48 -0.78 -1.83
CA LEU A 68 0.92 -0.61 -0.47
C LEU A 68 1.85 0.21 0.42
N SER A 69 3.16 0.00 0.31
CA SER A 69 4.16 0.78 1.05
C SER A 69 4.13 2.24 0.63
N GLU A 70 4.07 2.49 -0.66
CA GLU A 70 4.03 3.85 -1.22
C GLU A 70 2.76 4.58 -0.80
N LYS A 71 1.65 3.87 -0.72
CA LYS A 71 0.36 4.45 -0.32
C LYS A 71 0.20 4.57 1.19
N GLY A 72 1.18 4.10 1.96
CA GLY A 72 1.19 4.29 3.41
C GLY A 72 0.38 3.28 4.22
N LEU A 73 -0.07 2.18 3.61
CA LEU A 73 -0.84 1.16 4.33
C LEU A 73 0.06 0.23 5.13
N ILE A 74 1.27 0.00 4.65
CA ILE A 74 2.25 -0.85 5.32
C ILE A 74 3.63 -0.20 5.28
N SER A 75 4.51 -0.66 6.16
CA SER A 75 5.93 -0.42 6.02
C SER A 75 6.64 -1.77 6.01
N THR A 76 7.80 -1.82 5.38
CA THR A 76 8.58 -3.05 5.28
C THR A 76 10.00 -2.79 5.74
N GLU A 77 10.58 -3.78 6.40
CA GLU A 77 11.97 -3.72 6.82
C GLU A 77 12.65 -5.03 6.44
N PRO A 78 13.86 -4.97 5.89
CA PRO A 78 14.60 -6.19 5.62
C PRO A 78 15.00 -6.85 6.92
N THR A 79 15.03 -8.17 6.92
CA THR A 79 15.53 -8.95 8.04
C THR A 79 16.73 -9.76 7.59
N SER A 80 17.53 -10.20 8.54
CA SER A 80 18.66 -11.08 8.25
C SER A 80 18.68 -12.21 9.26
N VAL A 81 19.13 -13.39 8.82
CA VAL A 81 19.28 -14.55 9.66
C VAL A 81 20.71 -15.07 9.58
N LEU A 82 21.22 -15.58 10.70
CA LEU A 82 22.51 -16.27 10.72
C LEU A 82 22.27 -17.74 10.46
N THR A 83 22.94 -18.26 9.43
CA THR A 83 22.89 -19.70 9.15
C THR A 83 23.82 -20.45 10.10
N LYS A 84 23.74 -21.79 10.09
CA LYS A 84 24.62 -22.63 10.90
C LYS A 84 26.09 -22.41 10.60
N SER A 85 26.41 -21.97 9.41
CA SER A 85 27.79 -21.61 9.00
C SER A 85 28.14 -20.16 9.33
N ARG A 86 27.31 -19.47 10.08
CA ARG A 86 27.47 -18.06 10.47
C ARG A 86 27.52 -17.10 9.30
N ILE A 87 26.92 -17.48 8.19
CA ILE A 87 26.77 -16.60 7.03
C ILE A 87 25.47 -15.84 7.18
N LYS A 88 25.56 -14.52 7.11
CA LYS A 88 24.39 -13.66 7.19
C LYS A 88 23.63 -13.73 5.88
N LYS A 89 22.36 -14.13 5.93
CA LYS A 89 21.48 -14.17 4.77
C LYS A 89 20.26 -13.29 4.98
N ASN A 90 19.71 -12.78 3.88
CA ASN A 90 18.46 -12.04 3.94
C ASN A 90 17.33 -12.98 4.35
N GLY A 91 16.56 -12.57 5.36
CA GLY A 91 15.33 -13.24 5.72
C GLY A 91 14.16 -12.65 4.97
N ASN A 92 12.95 -13.08 5.33
CA ASN A 92 11.72 -12.49 4.81
C ASN A 92 11.60 -11.05 5.31
N LEU A 93 10.88 -10.21 4.55
CA LEU A 93 10.60 -8.86 5.00
C LEU A 93 9.72 -8.88 6.26
N CYS A 94 9.97 -7.94 7.15
CA CYS A 94 9.07 -7.64 8.24
C CYS A 94 8.05 -6.63 7.73
N TYR A 95 6.78 -7.02 7.76
CA TYR A 95 5.67 -6.15 7.35
C TYR A 95 5.03 -5.57 8.59
N THR A 96 4.93 -4.26 8.66
CA THR A 96 4.19 -3.57 9.72
C THR A 96 2.95 -2.95 9.11
N ILE A 97 1.78 -3.30 9.63
CA ILE A 97 0.53 -2.69 9.21
C ILE A 97 0.46 -1.32 9.87
N ARG A 98 0.34 -0.27 9.05
CA ARG A 98 0.31 1.10 9.54
C ARG A 98 -1.12 1.51 9.91
N PRO A 99 -1.28 2.47 10.84
CA PRO A 99 -2.62 3.01 11.11
C PRO A 99 -3.26 3.52 9.83
N ILE A 100 -4.52 3.17 9.60
CA ILE A 100 -5.19 3.48 8.32
C ILE A 100 -5.26 4.99 8.05
N HIS A 101 -5.29 5.82 9.09
CA HIS A 101 -5.36 7.27 8.89
C HIS A 101 -4.14 7.82 8.16
N GLU A 102 -2.98 7.16 8.28
CA GLU A 102 -1.77 7.57 7.55
C GLU A 102 -1.97 7.43 6.04
N ALA A 103 -2.55 6.32 5.61
CA ALA A 103 -2.87 6.12 4.19
C ALA A 103 -3.94 7.10 3.70
N VAL A 104 -4.93 7.36 4.53
CA VAL A 104 -5.99 8.32 4.21
C VAL A 104 -5.40 9.72 4.00
N GLU A 105 -4.50 10.14 4.89
CA GLU A 105 -3.84 11.44 4.78
C GLU A 105 -3.00 11.55 3.50
N ILE A 106 -2.24 10.51 3.18
CA ILE A 106 -1.44 10.48 1.95
C ILE A 106 -2.34 10.57 0.73
N PHE A 107 -3.42 9.81 0.72
CA PHE A 107 -4.36 9.80 -0.41
C PHE A 107 -4.97 11.18 -0.62
N HIS A 108 -5.45 11.82 0.46
CA HIS A 108 -6.05 13.15 0.39
C HIS A 108 -5.04 14.20 -0.07
N ALA A 109 -3.80 14.14 0.43
CA ALA A 109 -2.75 15.06 0.01
C ALA A 109 -2.45 14.93 -1.48
N ARG A 110 -2.41 13.70 -2.01
CA ARG A 110 -2.19 13.45 -3.42
C ARG A 110 -3.36 13.93 -4.28
N GLN A 111 -4.60 13.75 -3.80
CA GLN A 111 -5.79 14.24 -4.49
C GLN A 111 -5.80 15.77 -4.57
N LEU A 112 -5.49 16.43 -3.46
CA LEU A 112 -5.41 17.88 -3.43
C LEU A 112 -4.34 18.42 -4.37
N SER A 113 -3.17 17.81 -4.35
CA SER A 113 -2.06 18.15 -5.24
C SER A 113 -2.45 17.99 -6.72
N ALA A 114 -3.18 16.93 -7.05
CA ALA A 114 -3.64 16.70 -8.41
C ALA A 114 -4.65 17.76 -8.86
N VAL A 115 -5.56 18.17 -7.95
CA VAL A 115 -6.53 19.22 -8.22
C VAL A 115 -5.82 20.55 -8.44
N GLU A 116 -4.85 20.87 -7.61
CA GLU A 116 -4.07 22.11 -7.74
C GLU A 116 -3.32 22.16 -9.07
N ARG A 117 -2.68 21.05 -9.47
CA ARG A 117 -2.01 20.96 -10.76
C ARG A 117 -2.96 21.14 -11.94
N ALA A 118 -4.13 20.52 -11.87
CA ALA A 118 -5.14 20.65 -12.92
C ALA A 118 -5.65 22.09 -13.02
N THR A 119 -5.85 22.77 -11.89
CA THR A 119 -6.27 24.17 -11.85
C THR A 119 -5.19 25.06 -12.47
N ALA A 120 -3.93 24.85 -12.10
CA ALA A 120 -2.82 25.61 -12.64
C ALA A 120 -2.71 25.43 -14.16
N ARG A 121 -2.86 24.20 -14.67
CA ARG A 121 -2.84 23.93 -16.10
C ARG A 121 -3.97 24.67 -16.83
N ARG A 122 -5.17 24.68 -16.25
CA ARG A 122 -6.30 25.39 -16.85
C ARG A 122 -6.07 26.90 -16.91
N GLN A 123 -5.49 27.47 -15.87
CA GLN A 123 -5.16 28.89 -15.85
C GLN A 123 -4.15 29.24 -16.93
N ILE A 124 -3.10 28.42 -17.07
CA ILE A 124 -2.10 28.61 -18.12
C ILE A 124 -2.75 28.52 -19.50
N GLN A 125 -3.59 27.52 -19.71
CA GLN A 125 -4.29 27.31 -20.99
C GLN A 125 -5.18 28.49 -21.33
N ARG A 126 -5.89 29.05 -20.36
CA ARG A 126 -6.73 30.24 -20.56
C ARG A 126 -5.88 31.45 -20.96
N LYS A 127 -4.74 31.64 -20.32
CA LYS A 127 -3.82 32.73 -20.64
C LYS A 127 -3.30 32.60 -22.09
N LEU A 128 -2.90 31.38 -22.47
CA LEU A 128 -2.44 31.12 -23.84
C LEU A 128 -3.53 31.35 -24.87
N SER A 129 -4.74 30.90 -24.57
CA SER A 129 -5.88 31.14 -25.45
C SER A 129 -6.20 32.62 -25.61
N ALA A 130 -6.12 33.38 -24.52
CA ALA A 130 -6.34 34.82 -24.55
C ALA A 130 -5.29 35.53 -25.41
N VAL A 131 -4.04 35.13 -25.33
CA VAL A 131 -2.97 35.66 -26.14
C VAL A 131 -3.23 35.36 -27.63
N ASN A 132 -3.64 34.15 -27.94
CA ASN A 132 -3.93 33.74 -29.32
C ASN A 132 -5.14 34.45 -29.92
N LEU A 133 -6.06 34.98 -29.09
CA LEU A 133 -7.25 35.69 -29.51
C LEU A 133 -7.04 37.19 -29.65
N LEU A 134 -5.91 37.72 -29.19
CA LEU A 134 -5.61 39.11 -29.34
C LEU A 134 -5.45 39.44 -30.84
N PRO A 135 -6.02 40.57 -31.31
CA PRO A 135 -5.83 40.95 -32.70
C PRO A 135 -4.34 41.05 -32.96
N GLY A 136 -3.97 40.29 -33.96
CA GLY A 136 -2.56 40.20 -34.29
C GLY A 136 -1.99 41.54 -34.61
N ALA A 137 -1.21 41.82 -33.85
CA ALA A 137 -0.34 42.82 -34.17
C ALA A 137 0.44 42.33 -35.36
#